data_9a758e136315d079ac591fadcd44fb33
#
_entry.id   9a758e136315d079ac591fadcd44fb33
#
_cell.length_a   1.000
_cell.length_b   1.000
_cell.length_c   1.000
_cell.angle_alpha   90.00
_cell.angle_beta   90.00
_cell.angle_gamma   90.00
#
_symmetry.space_group_name_H-M   'P 1'
#
loop_
_entity.id
_entity.type
_entity.pdbx_description
1 polymer ?
#
loop_
_entity_poly.entity_id
_entity_poly.type
_entity_poly.pdbx_seq_one_letter_code
_entity_poly.pdbx_strand_id
1 'polypeptide(L)'
;MVNPNRELKNKVSIIIPRHGEDLTDVLASINASTYKNFEVLVIDEGLERSEQRNIGIYRAKGDFLLILDSDQCIDRNLLMECVYMMKKFDALYIPEQIMTKGWFGRLRNWERQFYNQTPIDVVRFVVKAECPLFDPDLNGPEDSDWDRKVLGKRGITRNKIYHYDNVGILRYFSKKAYYAKSMKHYVDKHPKDKVLGFWWRCFGVFFEQGKWRRVLRRPDLMLMVWIVIFIRGIIYKWTEFQS
;
A
#
# COMPACT_ATOMS: atom_id res chain seq x y z
N MET A 1 -13.30 19.04 3.00
CA MET A 1 -14.77 18.78 2.86
C MET A 1 -15.07 18.63 1.39
N VAL A 2 -15.56 17.46 0.97
CA VAL A 2 -15.96 17.22 -0.42
C VAL A 2 -17.12 18.17 -0.74
N ASN A 3 -17.00 18.90 -1.85
CA ASN A 3 -18.08 19.77 -2.33
C ASN A 3 -19.31 18.89 -2.68
N PRO A 4 -20.44 19.00 -1.95
CA PRO A 4 -21.61 18.14 -2.17
C PRO A 4 -22.30 18.33 -3.52
N ASN A 5 -21.95 19.37 -4.29
CA ASN A 5 -22.54 19.69 -5.59
C ASN A 5 -21.69 19.28 -6.79
N ARG A 6 -20.65 18.45 -6.59
CA ARG A 6 -19.81 17.97 -7.70
C ARG A 6 -20.54 16.83 -8.41
N GLU A 7 -20.99 17.04 -9.63
CA GLU A 7 -21.40 15.94 -10.53
C GLU A 7 -20.17 15.08 -10.86
N LEU A 8 -20.01 13.99 -10.12
CA LEU A 8 -18.98 13.00 -10.36
C LEU A 8 -19.44 12.09 -11.51
N LYS A 9 -18.67 12.04 -12.58
CA LYS A 9 -18.87 11.05 -13.65
C LYS A 9 -18.54 9.62 -13.18
N ASN A 10 -18.06 9.53 -11.93
CA ASN A 10 -17.60 8.28 -11.28
C ASN A 10 -16.52 7.53 -12.08
N LYS A 11 -15.78 8.21 -12.97
CA LYS A 11 -14.69 7.59 -13.70
C LYS A 11 -13.50 7.32 -12.79
N VAL A 12 -12.91 6.14 -12.93
CA VAL A 12 -11.72 5.72 -12.17
C VAL A 12 -10.49 5.79 -13.08
N SER A 13 -9.42 6.44 -12.64
CA SER A 13 -8.10 6.33 -13.26
C SER A 13 -7.24 5.36 -12.43
N ILE A 14 -6.82 4.27 -13.06
CA ILE A 14 -5.93 3.27 -12.45
C ILE A 14 -4.51 3.62 -12.88
N ILE A 15 -3.67 3.96 -11.90
CA ILE A 15 -2.28 4.40 -12.13
C ILE A 15 -1.35 3.24 -11.78
N ILE A 16 -0.56 2.80 -12.76
CA ILE A 16 0.38 1.67 -12.63
C ILE A 16 1.78 2.16 -12.98
N PRO A 17 2.65 2.42 -11.98
CA PRO A 17 4.07 2.65 -12.22
C PRO A 17 4.72 1.37 -12.74
N ARG A 18 5.61 1.48 -13.74
CA ARG A 18 6.24 0.36 -14.41
C ARG A 18 7.71 0.63 -14.72
N HIS A 19 8.55 -0.38 -14.54
CA HIS A 19 9.97 -0.39 -14.93
C HIS A 19 10.29 -1.61 -15.81
N GLY A 20 9.45 -1.86 -16.82
CA GLY A 20 9.63 -2.98 -17.76
C GLY A 20 9.00 -4.30 -17.34
N GLU A 21 8.24 -4.34 -16.22
CA GLU A 21 7.52 -5.53 -15.79
C GLU A 21 6.43 -5.96 -16.79
N ASP A 22 6.15 -7.25 -16.85
CA ASP A 22 5.01 -7.78 -17.59
C ASP A 22 3.70 -7.48 -16.84
N LEU A 23 2.77 -6.82 -17.50
CA LEU A 23 1.47 -6.42 -16.95
C LEU A 23 0.32 -7.33 -17.40
N THR A 24 0.59 -8.43 -18.09
CA THR A 24 -0.46 -9.28 -18.66
C THR A 24 -1.53 -9.66 -17.65
N ASP A 25 -1.14 -10.18 -16.49
CA ASP A 25 -2.07 -10.62 -15.45
C ASP A 25 -2.80 -9.43 -14.80
N VAL A 26 -2.10 -8.32 -14.57
CA VAL A 26 -2.67 -7.10 -13.98
C VAL A 26 -3.75 -6.53 -14.89
N LEU A 27 -3.43 -6.35 -16.19
CA LEU A 27 -4.37 -5.82 -17.17
C LEU A 27 -5.55 -6.78 -17.40
N ALA A 28 -5.31 -8.09 -17.41
CA ALA A 28 -6.38 -9.09 -17.48
C ALA A 28 -7.34 -8.97 -16.29
N SER A 29 -6.82 -8.80 -15.07
CA SER A 29 -7.64 -8.62 -13.85
C SER A 29 -8.48 -7.35 -13.91
N ILE A 30 -7.92 -6.24 -14.40
CA ILE A 30 -8.61 -4.96 -14.56
C ILE A 30 -9.72 -5.08 -15.62
N ASN A 31 -9.42 -5.70 -16.76
CA ASN A 31 -10.40 -5.91 -17.84
C ASN A 31 -11.56 -6.83 -17.42
N ALA A 32 -11.32 -7.78 -16.51
CA ALA A 32 -12.33 -8.63 -15.90
C ALA A 32 -13.25 -7.90 -14.90
N SER A 33 -12.94 -6.64 -14.53
CA SER A 33 -13.76 -5.86 -13.61
C SER A 33 -15.21 -5.73 -14.09
N THR A 34 -16.15 -5.84 -13.15
CA THR A 34 -17.58 -5.57 -13.42
C THR A 34 -17.87 -4.09 -13.63
N TYR A 35 -17.04 -3.20 -13.09
CA TYR A 35 -17.13 -1.77 -13.33
C TYR A 35 -16.36 -1.40 -14.60
N LYS A 36 -16.99 -0.66 -15.54
CA LYS A 36 -16.42 -0.40 -16.86
C LYS A 36 -16.03 1.05 -17.13
N ASN A 37 -16.42 1.99 -16.25
CA ASN A 37 -16.08 3.41 -16.44
C ASN A 37 -14.71 3.73 -15.81
N PHE A 38 -13.65 3.20 -16.41
CA PHE A 38 -12.28 3.45 -15.97
C PHE A 38 -11.34 3.76 -17.15
N GLU A 39 -10.17 4.24 -16.84
CA GLU A 39 -8.99 4.28 -17.70
C GLU A 39 -7.80 3.68 -16.97
N VAL A 40 -6.85 3.16 -17.73
CA VAL A 40 -5.59 2.63 -17.19
C VAL A 40 -4.45 3.49 -17.69
N LEU A 41 -3.64 3.97 -16.77
CA LEU A 41 -2.45 4.78 -17.02
C LEU A 41 -1.22 3.97 -16.59
N VAL A 42 -0.57 3.34 -17.55
CA VAL A 42 0.73 2.71 -17.36
C VAL A 42 1.79 3.80 -17.54
N ILE A 43 2.61 3.99 -16.52
CA ILE A 43 3.62 5.06 -16.52
C ILE A 43 5.01 4.40 -16.49
N ASP A 44 5.68 4.51 -17.63
CA ASP A 44 7.07 4.02 -17.82
C ASP A 44 8.10 5.16 -17.67
N GLU A 45 7.63 6.40 -17.62
CA GLU A 45 8.45 7.62 -17.50
C GLU A 45 8.71 7.93 -16.03
N GLY A 46 9.91 8.43 -15.70
CA GLY A 46 10.34 8.74 -14.33
C GLY A 46 11.30 7.67 -13.77
N LEU A 47 12.21 8.12 -12.91
CA LEU A 47 13.26 7.26 -12.36
C LEU A 47 12.76 6.39 -11.20
N GLU A 48 11.85 6.92 -10.40
CA GLU A 48 11.35 6.25 -9.20
C GLU A 48 9.81 6.18 -9.19
N ARG A 49 9.26 5.25 -8.42
CA ARG A 49 7.80 5.03 -8.33
C ARG A 49 7.03 6.27 -7.91
N SER A 50 7.60 7.10 -7.03
CA SER A 50 6.97 8.35 -6.60
C SER A 50 6.75 9.30 -7.77
N GLU A 51 7.77 9.48 -8.63
CA GLU A 51 7.66 10.30 -9.84
C GLU A 51 6.64 9.74 -10.82
N GLN A 52 6.69 8.43 -11.08
CA GLN A 52 5.75 7.75 -11.97
C GLN A 52 4.30 7.91 -11.49
N ARG A 53 4.05 7.73 -10.20
CA ARG A 53 2.71 7.94 -9.61
C ARG A 53 2.25 9.39 -9.75
N ASN A 54 3.14 10.37 -9.55
CA ASN A 54 2.84 11.78 -9.74
C ASN A 54 2.47 12.10 -11.20
N ILE A 55 3.23 11.59 -12.18
CA ILE A 55 2.90 11.70 -13.60
C ILE A 55 1.50 11.12 -13.87
N GLY A 56 1.21 9.95 -13.30
CA GLY A 56 -0.11 9.32 -13.40
C GLY A 56 -1.23 10.17 -12.80
N ILE A 57 -1.02 10.77 -11.63
CA ILE A 57 -1.98 11.68 -10.98
C ILE A 57 -2.28 12.89 -11.86
N TYR A 58 -1.25 13.49 -12.47
CA TYR A 58 -1.44 14.64 -13.39
C TYR A 58 -2.22 14.26 -14.64
N ARG A 59 -1.93 13.11 -15.26
CA ARG A 59 -2.57 12.63 -16.49
C ARG A 59 -3.97 12.07 -16.30
N ALA A 60 -4.32 11.67 -15.09
CA ALA A 60 -5.61 11.07 -14.77
C ALA A 60 -6.78 12.00 -15.16
N LYS A 61 -7.81 11.42 -15.76
CA LYS A 61 -9.06 12.10 -16.16
C LYS A 61 -10.26 11.65 -15.34
N GLY A 62 -10.06 10.67 -14.46
CA GLY A 62 -11.11 10.15 -13.56
C GLY A 62 -11.36 11.07 -12.37
N ASP A 63 -12.51 10.90 -11.74
CA ASP A 63 -12.86 11.56 -10.48
C ASP A 63 -12.16 10.87 -9.29
N PHE A 64 -11.88 9.57 -9.46
CA PHE A 64 -11.22 8.73 -8.48
C PHE A 64 -9.93 8.16 -9.02
N LEU A 65 -8.96 7.96 -8.14
CA LEU A 65 -7.68 7.33 -8.44
C LEU A 65 -7.55 6.00 -7.70
N LEU A 66 -7.11 4.97 -8.40
CA LEU A 66 -6.59 3.73 -7.83
C LEU A 66 -5.07 3.69 -8.08
N ILE A 67 -4.28 3.65 -7.01
CA ILE A 67 -2.83 3.43 -7.10
C ILE A 67 -2.60 1.91 -6.99
N LEU A 68 -2.06 1.31 -8.06
CA LEU A 68 -1.87 -0.13 -8.20
C LEU A 68 -0.44 -0.42 -8.66
N ASP A 69 0.25 -1.35 -8.00
CA ASP A 69 1.60 -1.74 -8.41
C ASP A 69 1.55 -2.76 -9.57
N SER A 70 2.64 -2.87 -10.34
CA SER A 70 2.76 -3.70 -11.54
C SER A 70 2.66 -5.22 -11.30
N ASP A 71 2.71 -5.66 -10.04
CA ASP A 71 2.58 -7.05 -9.59
C ASP A 71 1.28 -7.32 -8.80
N GLN A 72 0.28 -6.43 -8.93
CA GLN A 72 -0.97 -6.47 -8.19
C GLN A 72 -2.18 -6.66 -9.10
N CYS A 73 -2.92 -7.75 -8.92
CA CYS A 73 -4.21 -7.97 -9.57
C CYS A 73 -5.37 -7.56 -8.67
N ILE A 74 -6.47 -7.13 -9.25
CA ILE A 74 -7.66 -6.71 -8.51
C ILE A 74 -8.77 -7.76 -8.54
N ASP A 75 -9.57 -7.81 -7.46
CA ASP A 75 -10.83 -8.56 -7.50
C ASP A 75 -11.79 -7.92 -8.53
N ARG A 76 -12.53 -8.77 -9.25
CA ARG A 76 -13.44 -8.32 -10.32
C ARG A 76 -14.49 -7.30 -9.86
N ASN A 77 -14.88 -7.29 -8.59
CA ASN A 77 -15.89 -6.39 -8.04
C ASN A 77 -15.28 -5.21 -7.27
N LEU A 78 -13.95 -5.12 -7.20
CA LEU A 78 -13.27 -4.10 -6.39
C LEU A 78 -13.64 -2.68 -6.82
N LEU A 79 -13.54 -2.36 -8.11
CA LEU A 79 -13.82 -0.99 -8.59
C LEU A 79 -15.26 -0.57 -8.32
N MET A 80 -16.23 -1.49 -8.51
CA MET A 80 -17.64 -1.24 -8.23
C MET A 80 -17.85 -0.93 -6.74
N GLU A 81 -17.24 -1.71 -5.86
CA GLU A 81 -17.31 -1.47 -4.41
C GLU A 81 -16.66 -0.14 -4.03
N CYS A 82 -15.47 0.15 -4.56
CA CYS A 82 -14.78 1.41 -4.30
C CYS A 82 -15.66 2.61 -4.66
N VAL A 83 -16.17 2.65 -5.90
CA VAL A 83 -17.03 3.76 -6.36
C VAL A 83 -18.28 3.90 -5.49
N TYR A 84 -18.91 2.79 -5.11
CA TYR A 84 -20.07 2.82 -4.21
C TYR A 84 -19.70 3.39 -2.84
N MET A 85 -18.58 3.00 -2.26
CA MET A 85 -18.12 3.44 -0.95
C MET A 85 -17.73 4.92 -0.93
N MET A 86 -17.26 5.50 -2.05
CA MET A 86 -16.90 6.92 -2.14
C MET A 86 -18.09 7.87 -1.96
N LYS A 87 -19.31 7.36 -1.87
CA LYS A 87 -20.49 8.15 -1.41
C LYS A 87 -20.41 8.51 0.08
N LYS A 88 -19.61 7.78 0.87
CA LYS A 88 -19.53 7.91 2.34
C LYS A 88 -18.13 8.16 2.86
N PHE A 89 -17.11 7.92 2.03
CA PHE A 89 -15.70 8.01 2.37
C PHE A 89 -14.96 8.84 1.34
N ASP A 90 -13.85 9.43 1.73
CA ASP A 90 -12.98 10.25 0.89
C ASP A 90 -11.76 9.44 0.40
N ALA A 91 -11.41 8.39 1.15
CA ALA A 91 -10.32 7.49 0.81
C ALA A 91 -10.59 6.06 1.32
N LEU A 92 -10.05 5.06 0.60
CA LEU A 92 -10.28 3.65 0.95
C LEU A 92 -8.96 2.89 1.10
N TYR A 93 -8.87 2.15 2.20
CA TYR A 93 -7.95 1.03 2.33
C TYR A 93 -8.49 -0.15 1.52
N ILE A 94 -7.60 -0.84 0.83
CA ILE A 94 -7.93 -2.06 0.11
C ILE A 94 -7.08 -3.20 0.70
N PRO A 95 -7.69 -4.22 1.32
CA PRO A 95 -6.94 -5.34 1.88
C PRO A 95 -6.10 -6.03 0.82
N GLU A 96 -4.86 -6.32 1.16
CA GLU A 96 -3.91 -6.98 0.27
C GLU A 96 -3.73 -8.44 0.70
N GLN A 97 -3.81 -9.36 -0.26
CA GLN A 97 -3.51 -10.75 -0.08
C GLN A 97 -2.24 -11.12 -0.86
N ILE A 98 -1.19 -11.51 -0.14
CA ILE A 98 0.08 -11.90 -0.76
C ILE A 98 -0.06 -13.30 -1.36
N MET A 99 0.12 -13.40 -2.67
CA MET A 99 0.00 -14.62 -3.46
C MET A 99 1.40 -15.15 -3.78
N THR A 100 2.00 -15.85 -2.82
CA THR A 100 3.36 -16.39 -2.99
C THR A 100 3.44 -17.83 -2.51
N LYS A 101 4.34 -18.62 -3.12
CA LYS A 101 4.58 -20.01 -2.74
C LYS A 101 5.53 -20.10 -1.55
N GLY A 102 5.47 -21.21 -0.82
CA GLY A 102 6.37 -21.52 0.27
C GLY A 102 5.96 -20.95 1.64
N TRP A 103 6.74 -21.30 2.64
CA TRP A 103 6.43 -20.98 4.04
C TRP A 103 6.59 -19.48 4.35
N PHE A 104 7.61 -18.84 3.77
CA PHE A 104 7.87 -17.41 4.00
C PHE A 104 6.74 -16.55 3.45
N GLY A 105 6.22 -16.88 2.28
CA GLY A 105 5.07 -16.20 1.73
C GLY A 105 3.81 -16.35 2.58
N ARG A 106 3.54 -17.55 3.10
CA ARG A 106 2.44 -17.78 4.06
C ARG A 106 2.60 -16.96 5.32
N LEU A 107 3.83 -16.87 5.85
CA LEU A 107 4.16 -16.03 7.00
C LEU A 107 3.87 -14.55 6.71
N ARG A 108 4.35 -14.04 5.57
CA ARG A 108 4.13 -12.67 5.14
C ARG A 108 2.65 -12.34 4.95
N ASN A 109 1.90 -13.26 4.33
CA ASN A 109 0.45 -13.09 4.15
C ASN A 109 -0.29 -13.09 5.50
N TRP A 110 0.13 -13.92 6.45
CA TRP A 110 -0.44 -13.92 7.80
C TRP A 110 -0.12 -12.60 8.53
N GLU A 111 1.11 -12.14 8.49
CA GLU A 111 1.55 -10.85 9.07
C GLU A 111 0.76 -9.67 8.48
N ARG A 112 0.56 -9.63 7.16
CA ARG A 112 -0.12 -8.53 6.45
C ARG A 112 -1.54 -8.28 6.97
N GLN A 113 -2.23 -9.33 7.41
CA GLN A 113 -3.60 -9.22 7.93
C GLN A 113 -3.72 -8.40 9.21
N PHE A 114 -2.63 -8.21 9.96
CA PHE A 114 -2.62 -7.36 11.16
C PHE A 114 -2.52 -5.87 10.82
N TYR A 115 -2.12 -5.52 9.61
CA TYR A 115 -1.83 -4.14 9.21
C TYR A 115 -3.04 -3.39 8.71
N ASN A 116 -4.12 -4.07 8.33
CA ASN A 116 -5.33 -3.44 7.82
C ASN A 116 -5.86 -2.36 8.76
N GLN A 117 -6.08 -1.16 8.22
CA GLN A 117 -6.53 0.03 8.95
C GLN A 117 -5.61 0.45 10.14
N THR A 118 -4.34 0.12 10.07
CA THR A 118 -3.35 0.60 11.03
C THR A 118 -2.47 1.67 10.39
N PRO A 119 -1.65 2.40 11.16
CA PRO A 119 -0.67 3.33 10.60
C PRO A 119 0.36 2.72 9.62
N ILE A 120 0.48 1.38 9.53
CA ILE A 120 1.30 0.71 8.51
C ILE A 120 0.55 0.58 7.18
N ASP A 121 -0.78 0.52 7.23
CA ASP A 121 -1.61 0.44 6.04
C ASP A 121 -1.66 1.80 5.34
N VAL A 122 -1.91 1.76 4.04
CA VAL A 122 -2.04 2.96 3.22
C VAL A 122 -3.32 2.88 2.40
N VAL A 123 -4.00 4.01 2.25
CA VAL A 123 -5.12 4.08 1.33
C VAL A 123 -4.63 3.91 -0.10
N ARG A 124 -5.46 3.32 -0.97
CA ARG A 124 -5.11 3.08 -2.37
C ARG A 124 -6.12 3.66 -3.35
N PHE A 125 -7.30 4.02 -2.85
CA PHE A 125 -8.36 4.60 -3.65
C PHE A 125 -8.78 5.94 -3.03
N VAL A 126 -8.73 7.03 -3.81
CA VAL A 126 -8.93 8.39 -3.30
C VAL A 126 -9.69 9.25 -4.31
N VAL A 127 -10.28 10.36 -3.85
CA VAL A 127 -10.79 11.42 -4.71
C VAL A 127 -9.62 12.15 -5.37
N LYS A 128 -9.60 12.23 -6.72
CA LYS A 128 -8.51 12.88 -7.45
C LYS A 128 -8.28 14.32 -7.02
N ALA A 129 -9.34 15.10 -6.85
CA ALA A 129 -9.23 16.54 -6.55
C ALA A 129 -8.51 16.85 -5.22
N GLU A 130 -8.46 15.87 -4.31
CA GLU A 130 -7.86 16.00 -2.98
C GLU A 130 -6.62 15.10 -2.83
N CYS A 131 -6.18 14.47 -3.93
CA CYS A 131 -5.05 13.56 -3.93
C CYS A 131 -3.73 14.35 -3.82
N PRO A 132 -2.95 14.18 -2.75
CA PRO A 132 -1.63 14.78 -2.64
C PRO A 132 -0.64 14.11 -3.58
N LEU A 133 0.48 14.79 -3.84
CA LEU A 133 1.59 14.20 -4.58
C LEU A 133 2.51 13.39 -3.64
N PHE A 134 3.12 12.36 -4.22
CA PHE A 134 4.19 11.61 -3.58
C PHE A 134 5.45 12.46 -3.49
N ASP A 135 6.22 12.25 -2.45
CA ASP A 135 7.53 12.89 -2.30
C ASP A 135 8.57 12.08 -3.10
N PRO A 136 9.22 12.69 -4.12
CA PRO A 136 10.20 11.98 -4.93
C PRO A 136 11.49 11.62 -4.18
N ASP A 137 11.78 12.30 -3.08
CA ASP A 137 12.99 12.04 -2.26
C ASP A 137 12.80 10.84 -1.30
N LEU A 138 11.57 10.28 -1.24
CA LEU A 138 11.26 9.11 -0.45
C LEU A 138 11.17 7.85 -1.32
N ASN A 139 11.94 6.82 -0.95
CA ASN A 139 11.93 5.54 -1.60
C ASN A 139 11.84 4.41 -0.56
N GLY A 140 10.66 3.78 -0.50
CA GLY A 140 10.31 2.78 0.51
C GLY A 140 9.25 3.25 1.50
N PRO A 141 9.41 4.38 2.22
CA PRO A 141 8.35 4.95 3.04
C PRO A 141 7.44 5.96 2.31
N GLU A 142 7.58 6.11 0.99
CA GLU A 142 6.81 7.05 0.17
C GLU A 142 5.30 6.87 0.31
N ASP A 143 4.83 5.63 0.36
CA ASP A 143 3.41 5.30 0.56
C ASP A 143 2.89 5.79 1.92
N SER A 144 3.71 5.63 2.97
CA SER A 144 3.35 6.08 4.31
C SER A 144 3.32 7.62 4.39
N ASP A 145 4.30 8.33 3.81
CA ASP A 145 4.30 9.79 3.73
C ASP A 145 3.07 10.30 2.97
N TRP A 146 2.78 9.69 1.84
CA TRP A 146 1.63 10.04 1.03
C TRP A 146 0.32 9.82 1.79
N ASP A 147 0.15 8.66 2.45
CA ASP A 147 -1.04 8.35 3.25
C ASP A 147 -1.28 9.38 4.36
N ARG A 148 -0.21 9.92 4.99
CA ARG A 148 -0.33 10.97 6.03
C ARG A 148 -0.87 12.30 5.48
N LYS A 149 -0.69 12.56 4.19
CA LYS A 149 -1.20 13.76 3.51
C LYS A 149 -2.64 13.60 3.03
N VAL A 150 -3.13 12.37 2.83
CA VAL A 150 -4.51 12.12 2.40
C VAL A 150 -5.47 12.45 3.55
N LEU A 151 -6.32 13.43 3.31
CA LEU A 151 -7.31 13.90 4.28
C LEU A 151 -8.67 13.20 4.09
N GLY A 152 -9.56 13.41 5.06
CA GLY A 152 -10.95 12.97 4.99
C GLY A 152 -11.25 11.64 5.67
N LYS A 153 -12.48 11.18 5.49
CA LYS A 153 -13.01 9.97 6.11
C LYS A 153 -12.55 8.73 5.37
N ARG A 154 -11.97 7.80 6.08
CA ARG A 154 -11.39 6.58 5.51
C ARG A 154 -12.30 5.38 5.72
N GLY A 155 -12.44 4.54 4.67
CA GLY A 155 -13.13 3.25 4.70
C GLY A 155 -12.20 2.10 4.35
N ILE A 156 -12.71 0.88 4.43
CA ILE A 156 -12.00 -0.33 3.97
C ILE A 156 -12.94 -1.20 3.15
N THR A 157 -12.47 -1.68 1.99
CA THR A 157 -13.23 -2.58 1.12
C THR A 157 -13.25 -4.02 1.64
N ARG A 158 -14.19 -4.82 1.14
CA ARG A 158 -14.22 -6.28 1.33
C ARG A 158 -13.45 -6.99 0.25
N ASN A 159 -13.57 -6.51 -1.00
CA ASN A 159 -12.78 -6.99 -2.13
C ASN A 159 -11.33 -6.59 -1.95
N LYS A 160 -10.41 -7.35 -2.57
CA LYS A 160 -8.98 -7.31 -2.28
C LYS A 160 -8.16 -7.01 -3.51
N ILE A 161 -6.90 -6.67 -3.24
CA ILE A 161 -5.79 -6.74 -4.18
C ILE A 161 -5.01 -8.03 -3.91
N TYR A 162 -4.64 -8.75 -4.98
CA TYR A 162 -3.81 -9.95 -4.96
C TYR A 162 -2.40 -9.57 -5.41
N HIS A 163 -1.44 -9.63 -4.50
CA HIS A 163 -0.06 -9.21 -4.72
C HIS A 163 0.83 -10.43 -4.99
N TYR A 164 1.33 -10.57 -6.20
CA TYR A 164 2.17 -11.68 -6.64
C TYR A 164 3.65 -11.42 -6.36
N ASP A 165 3.98 -11.24 -5.08
CA ASP A 165 5.34 -10.98 -4.61
C ASP A 165 6.14 -12.30 -4.48
N ASN A 166 6.84 -12.71 -5.55
CA ASN A 166 7.69 -13.91 -5.57
C ASN A 166 9.08 -13.64 -4.97
N VAL A 167 9.17 -12.84 -3.95
CA VAL A 167 10.44 -12.46 -3.32
C VAL A 167 10.89 -13.52 -2.32
N GLY A 168 12.02 -14.17 -2.61
CA GLY A 168 12.73 -15.01 -1.65
C GLY A 168 13.24 -14.18 -0.46
N ILE A 169 13.55 -14.88 0.65
CA ILE A 169 13.91 -14.24 1.94
C ILE A 169 15.09 -13.26 1.82
N LEU A 170 16.12 -13.62 1.08
CA LEU A 170 17.32 -12.78 0.89
C LEU A 170 16.96 -11.50 0.12
N ARG A 171 16.24 -11.62 -1.00
CA ARG A 171 15.80 -10.49 -1.79
C ARG A 171 14.86 -9.57 -1.00
N TYR A 172 14.02 -10.15 -0.14
CA TYR A 172 13.17 -9.38 0.76
C TYR A 172 13.98 -8.46 1.68
N PHE A 173 15.02 -8.99 2.35
CA PHE A 173 15.86 -8.20 3.24
C PHE A 173 16.74 -7.20 2.50
N SER A 174 17.27 -7.55 1.32
CA SER A 174 17.99 -6.60 0.45
C SER A 174 17.12 -5.41 0.05
N LYS A 175 15.84 -5.67 -0.31
CA LYS A 175 14.85 -4.62 -0.59
C LYS A 175 14.61 -3.73 0.64
N LYS A 176 14.60 -4.29 1.87
CA LYS A 176 14.46 -3.51 3.09
C LYS A 176 15.70 -2.65 3.40
N ALA A 177 16.90 -3.14 3.13
CA ALA A 177 18.13 -2.36 3.24
C ALA A 177 18.15 -1.18 2.24
N TYR A 178 17.70 -1.40 1.01
CA TYR A 178 17.56 -0.33 0.03
C TYR A 178 16.59 0.77 0.52
N TYR A 179 15.43 0.40 1.02
CA TYR A 179 14.42 1.34 1.53
C TYR A 179 14.85 2.08 2.80
N ALA A 180 15.76 1.50 3.58
CA ALA A 180 16.27 2.14 4.79
C ALA A 180 17.05 3.43 4.50
N LYS A 181 17.61 3.59 3.30
CA LYS A 181 18.40 4.77 2.90
C LYS A 181 17.62 6.08 2.96
N SER A 182 16.34 6.07 2.65
CA SER A 182 15.48 7.26 2.72
C SER A 182 14.70 7.39 4.04
N MET A 183 14.90 6.46 4.98
CA MET A 183 14.17 6.45 6.24
C MET A 183 14.45 7.67 7.10
N LYS A 184 15.68 8.21 7.07
CA LYS A 184 16.05 9.44 7.79
C LYS A 184 15.16 10.60 7.36
N HIS A 185 15.00 10.80 6.03
CA HIS A 185 14.13 11.85 5.50
C HIS A 185 12.68 11.69 5.98
N TYR A 186 12.17 10.44 6.04
CA TYR A 186 10.85 10.16 6.59
C TYR A 186 10.75 10.50 8.09
N VAL A 187 11.75 10.14 8.89
CA VAL A 187 11.80 10.42 10.34
C VAL A 187 11.80 11.93 10.60
N ASP A 188 12.58 12.68 9.83
CA ASP A 188 12.67 14.14 9.95
C ASP A 188 11.31 14.82 9.66
N LYS A 189 10.57 14.30 8.68
CA LYS A 189 9.21 14.78 8.35
C LYS A 189 8.15 14.35 9.36
N HIS A 190 8.26 13.16 9.91
CA HIS A 190 7.24 12.52 10.74
C HIS A 190 7.80 11.97 12.06
N PRO A 191 8.50 12.77 12.90
CA PRO A 191 9.22 12.27 14.07
C PRO A 191 8.34 11.62 15.13
N LYS A 192 7.03 11.93 15.13
CA LYS A 192 6.04 11.38 16.07
C LYS A 192 5.19 10.28 15.47
N ASP A 193 5.52 9.80 14.27
CA ASP A 193 4.71 8.75 13.65
C ASP A 193 4.80 7.45 14.45
N LYS A 194 3.62 6.90 14.76
CA LYS A 194 3.47 5.66 15.53
C LYS A 194 4.22 4.47 14.90
N VAL A 195 4.37 4.48 13.57
CA VAL A 195 5.09 3.42 12.84
C VAL A 195 6.59 3.38 13.14
N LEU A 196 7.17 4.45 13.68
CA LEU A 196 8.57 4.49 14.10
C LEU A 196 8.79 3.82 15.46
N GLY A 197 7.73 3.67 16.25
CA GLY A 197 7.79 3.09 17.58
C GLY A 197 8.10 1.60 17.56
N PHE A 198 9.29 1.20 18.04
CA PHE A 198 9.72 -0.20 18.10
C PHE A 198 8.70 -1.09 18.84
N TRP A 199 8.28 -0.71 20.03
CA TRP A 199 7.33 -1.48 20.84
C TRP A 199 5.96 -1.62 20.19
N TRP A 200 5.49 -0.57 19.53
CA TRP A 200 4.24 -0.64 18.80
C TRP A 200 4.34 -1.56 17.59
N ARG A 201 5.45 -1.53 16.87
CA ARG A 201 5.71 -2.43 15.75
C ARG A 201 5.82 -3.89 16.17
N CYS A 202 6.43 -4.18 17.33
CA CYS A 202 6.62 -5.53 17.82
C CYS A 202 5.36 -6.11 18.50
N PHE A 203 4.61 -5.27 19.18
CA PHE A 203 3.49 -5.70 20.01
C PHE A 203 2.19 -4.98 19.70
N GLY A 204 2.17 -3.66 19.72
CA GLY A 204 0.94 -2.87 19.62
C GLY A 204 0.08 -3.26 18.43
N VAL A 205 0.64 -3.32 17.23
CA VAL A 205 -0.08 -3.64 15.99
C VAL A 205 -0.73 -5.02 16.00
N PHE A 206 -0.18 -5.98 16.75
CA PHE A 206 -0.68 -7.35 16.83
C PHE A 206 -1.74 -7.54 17.92
N PHE A 207 -1.77 -6.67 18.93
CA PHE A 207 -2.66 -6.81 20.08
C PHE A 207 -3.80 -5.78 20.10
N GLU A 208 -3.67 -4.64 19.43
CA GLU A 208 -4.75 -3.65 19.34
C GLU A 208 -5.98 -4.18 18.58
N GLN A 209 -7.15 -3.58 18.81
CA GLN A 209 -8.41 -3.90 18.13
C GLN A 209 -8.85 -5.38 18.25
N GLY A 210 -8.45 -6.07 19.31
CA GLY A 210 -8.82 -7.48 19.51
C GLY A 210 -8.06 -8.48 18.64
N LYS A 211 -7.00 -8.06 17.93
CA LYS A 211 -6.18 -8.91 17.05
C LYS A 211 -5.42 -10.00 17.81
N TRP A 212 -5.20 -9.83 19.13
CA TRP A 212 -4.54 -10.81 20.00
C TRP A 212 -5.13 -12.22 19.90
N ARG A 213 -6.44 -12.35 19.56
CA ARG A 213 -7.08 -13.67 19.35
C ARG A 213 -6.47 -14.44 18.18
N ARG A 214 -5.99 -13.74 17.14
CA ARG A 214 -5.28 -14.37 16.01
C ARG A 214 -3.88 -14.80 16.40
N VAL A 215 -3.21 -14.01 17.26
CA VAL A 215 -1.89 -14.35 17.80
C VAL A 215 -1.98 -15.64 18.62
N LEU A 216 -2.96 -15.76 19.52
CA LEU A 216 -3.14 -16.96 20.32
C LEU A 216 -3.47 -18.22 19.51
N ARG A 217 -4.11 -18.09 18.35
CA ARG A 217 -4.40 -19.23 17.47
C ARG A 217 -3.16 -19.75 16.72
N ARG A 218 -2.16 -18.94 16.53
CA ARG A 218 -0.95 -19.26 15.77
C ARG A 218 0.28 -18.62 16.40
N PRO A 219 0.64 -19.02 17.64
CA PRO A 219 1.82 -18.51 18.33
C PRO A 219 3.13 -18.85 17.60
N ASP A 220 3.15 -19.97 16.88
CA ASP A 220 4.24 -20.41 16.02
C ASP A 220 4.56 -19.35 14.93
N LEU A 221 3.55 -18.88 14.22
CA LEU A 221 3.73 -17.84 13.19
C LEU A 221 4.10 -16.49 13.83
N MET A 222 3.56 -16.17 15.00
CA MET A 222 3.90 -14.93 15.68
C MET A 222 5.36 -14.85 16.07
N LEU A 223 5.92 -15.96 16.60
CA LEU A 223 7.35 -16.05 16.91
C LEU A 223 8.20 -15.80 15.65
N MET A 224 7.85 -16.42 14.52
CA MET A 224 8.55 -16.20 13.26
C MET A 224 8.43 -14.75 12.77
N VAL A 225 7.27 -14.12 12.92
CA VAL A 225 7.07 -12.70 12.58
C VAL A 225 7.96 -11.82 13.45
N TRP A 226 8.07 -12.07 14.75
CA TRP A 226 8.97 -11.30 15.63
C TRP A 226 10.43 -11.43 15.21
N ILE A 227 10.89 -12.61 14.80
CA ILE A 227 12.25 -12.79 14.26
C ILE A 227 12.43 -11.90 13.01
N VAL A 228 11.48 -11.91 12.09
CA VAL A 228 11.53 -11.06 10.88
C VAL A 228 11.51 -9.56 11.22
N ILE A 229 10.70 -9.14 12.19
CA ILE A 229 10.66 -7.74 12.65
C ILE A 229 12.00 -7.34 13.28
N PHE A 230 12.58 -8.21 14.08
CA PHE A 230 13.87 -7.96 14.74
C PHE A 230 15.00 -7.80 13.70
N ILE A 231 15.07 -8.70 12.71
CA ILE A 231 16.05 -8.59 11.60
C ILE A 231 15.85 -7.28 10.83
N ARG A 232 14.61 -6.90 10.55
CA ARG A 232 14.30 -5.59 9.92
C ARG A 232 14.81 -4.42 10.77
N GLY A 233 14.60 -4.47 12.08
CA GLY A 233 15.09 -3.45 13.01
C GLY A 233 16.61 -3.31 12.99
N ILE A 234 17.35 -4.43 12.94
CA ILE A 234 18.81 -4.42 12.79
C ILE A 234 19.22 -3.78 11.46
N ILE A 235 18.57 -4.16 10.35
CA ILE A 235 18.88 -3.61 9.02
C ILE A 235 18.68 -2.09 9.01
N TYR A 236 17.58 -1.57 9.56
CA TYR A 236 17.32 -0.14 9.61
C TYR A 236 18.36 0.61 10.45
N LYS A 237 18.72 0.08 11.64
CA LYS A 237 19.80 0.66 12.46
C LYS A 237 21.15 0.65 11.76
N TRP A 238 21.50 -0.48 11.14
CA TRP A 238 22.78 -0.61 10.43
C TRP A 238 22.90 0.41 9.29
N THR A 239 21.83 0.64 8.54
CA THR A 239 21.81 1.61 7.44
C THR A 239 21.91 3.05 7.95
N GLU A 240 21.31 3.36 9.10
CA GLU A 240 21.39 4.67 9.76
C GLU A 240 22.83 5.02 10.20
N PHE A 241 23.63 4.01 10.57
CA PHE A 241 25.04 4.19 10.92
C PHE A 241 25.96 4.38 9.69
N GLN A 242 25.53 4.06 8.48
CA GLN A 242 26.32 4.19 7.25
C GLN A 242 25.98 5.44 6.43
N SER A 243 24.92 6.16 6.77
CA SER A 243 24.46 7.42 6.15
C SER A 243 24.87 8.63 6.99
#